data_8cca4fc3e5c6683750cefa7dd94dbe0e
#
_entry.id   8cca4fc3e5c6683750cefa7dd94dbe0e
#
_cell.length_a   1.000
_cell.length_b   1.000
_cell.length_c   1.000
_cell.angle_alpha   90.00
_cell.angle_beta   90.00
_cell.angle_gamma   90.00
#
_symmetry.space_group_name_H-M   'P 1'
#
loop_
_entity.id
_entity.type
_entity.pdbx_description
1 polymer ?
#
loop_
_entity_poly.entity_id
_entity_poly.type
_entity_poly.pdbx_seq_one_letter_code
_entity_poly.pdbx_strand_id
1 'polypeptide(L)'
;MSGFAAVHSTAEWAARYGSSHRRAVLSVGNFDGLHLGHQKILRHVIEYAQTQQAIAGVITFDPHPLKVLRPGQAPPMVETIGQRLERFAAMGLEAALVLRFDRALAALSPEEFVRGVLVEELKTAAALVGQNFRFGHRQQGNVETLAELGRRFGFAVHIVDPVVIDGEFVSSTGVRNAVAEGRVAHAARLLGRPFALTGEIVHGAGRGSTVLFPTLNLAPEQELLPKVGVYATETRLDGRLYRSATNVGFRPTFDGTFLGIESHLFDFSQEVTKGRLEVRFWERLRDEQKFSGPAELRTQIAADLRETRDYFRRRDLAAAQPVRS
;
A
#
# COMPACT_ATOMS: atom_id res chain seq x y z
N MET A 1 -19.54 12.86 -13.76
CA MET A 1 -18.55 11.76 -13.72
C MET A 1 -18.98 10.83 -12.60
N SER A 2 -19.26 9.55 -12.89
CA SER A 2 -19.58 8.57 -11.85
C SER A 2 -18.34 8.41 -10.97
N GLY A 3 -18.48 8.60 -9.66
CA GLY A 3 -17.37 8.44 -8.73
C GLY A 3 -16.89 6.99 -8.66
N PHE A 4 -15.66 6.75 -8.18
CA PHE A 4 -15.11 5.42 -7.92
C PHE A 4 -16.06 4.56 -7.07
N ALA A 5 -16.21 3.28 -7.45
CA ALA A 5 -16.99 2.30 -6.70
C ALA A 5 -16.15 1.06 -6.35
N ALA A 6 -16.13 0.71 -5.08
CA ALA A 6 -15.71 -0.59 -4.63
C ALA A 6 -16.94 -1.49 -4.50
N VAL A 7 -16.91 -2.67 -5.14
CA VAL A 7 -17.94 -3.71 -5.07
C VAL A 7 -17.29 -5.01 -4.61
N HIS A 8 -18.05 -5.83 -3.88
CA HIS A 8 -17.50 -7.02 -3.21
C HIS A 8 -18.00 -8.35 -3.79
N SER A 9 -18.81 -8.27 -4.84
CA SER A 9 -19.28 -9.44 -5.57
C SER A 9 -19.56 -9.11 -7.04
N THR A 10 -19.60 -10.14 -7.89
CA THR A 10 -20.03 -10.00 -9.28
C THR A 10 -21.49 -9.57 -9.39
N ALA A 11 -22.33 -9.96 -8.42
CA ALA A 11 -23.73 -9.52 -8.33
C ALA A 11 -23.83 -7.99 -8.10
N GLU A 12 -23.02 -7.42 -7.20
CA GLU A 12 -22.94 -5.97 -7.00
C GLU A 12 -22.41 -5.26 -8.25
N TRP A 13 -21.42 -5.86 -8.94
CA TRP A 13 -20.93 -5.35 -10.20
C TRP A 13 -22.05 -5.31 -11.25
N ALA A 14 -22.79 -6.41 -11.41
CA ALA A 14 -23.92 -6.50 -12.35
C ALA A 14 -25.02 -5.49 -12.01
N ALA A 15 -25.37 -5.32 -10.73
CA ALA A 15 -26.36 -4.34 -10.30
C ALA A 15 -25.95 -2.90 -10.66
N ARG A 16 -24.65 -2.57 -10.59
CA ARG A 16 -24.15 -1.23 -10.85
C ARG A 16 -23.88 -0.95 -12.34
N TYR A 17 -23.37 -1.92 -13.05
CA TYR A 17 -22.88 -1.75 -14.43
C TYR A 17 -23.63 -2.59 -15.47
N GLY A 18 -24.47 -3.54 -15.05
CA GLY A 18 -25.13 -4.50 -15.94
C GLY A 18 -26.12 -3.87 -16.93
N SER A 19 -26.76 -2.76 -16.57
CA SER A 19 -27.60 -1.97 -17.47
C SER A 19 -26.82 -1.05 -18.42
N SER A 20 -25.52 -0.89 -18.18
CA SER A 20 -24.62 -0.12 -19.03
C SER A 20 -24.26 -0.94 -20.27
N HIS A 21 -24.28 -0.32 -21.44
CA HIS A 21 -23.72 -0.94 -22.66
C HIS A 21 -22.19 -0.92 -22.69
N ARG A 22 -21.54 -0.37 -21.65
CA ARG A 22 -20.09 -0.30 -21.54
C ARG A 22 -19.51 -1.64 -21.12
N ARG A 23 -18.52 -2.09 -21.84
CA ARG A 23 -17.66 -3.22 -21.44
C ARG A 23 -16.62 -2.74 -20.45
N ALA A 24 -15.92 -3.67 -19.77
CA ALA A 24 -14.88 -3.33 -18.82
C ALA A 24 -13.47 -3.55 -19.38
N VAL A 25 -12.55 -2.65 -19.07
CA VAL A 25 -11.11 -2.81 -19.23
C VAL A 25 -10.52 -3.02 -17.85
N LEU A 26 -9.91 -4.17 -17.61
CA LEU A 26 -9.60 -4.65 -16.28
C LEU A 26 -8.12 -5.02 -16.11
N SER A 27 -7.63 -4.93 -14.90
CA SER A 27 -6.46 -5.66 -14.45
C SER A 27 -6.80 -6.55 -13.27
N VAL A 28 -6.10 -7.68 -13.12
CA VAL A 28 -6.32 -8.65 -12.05
C VAL A 28 -5.04 -8.81 -11.24
N GLY A 29 -5.12 -8.70 -9.93
CA GLY A 29 -3.95 -8.87 -9.07
C GLY A 29 -4.19 -8.52 -7.62
N ASN A 30 -3.22 -8.83 -6.76
CA ASN A 30 -3.29 -8.45 -5.35
C ASN A 30 -3.08 -6.95 -5.14
N PHE A 31 -2.28 -6.31 -5.96
CA PHE A 31 -1.93 -4.89 -5.91
C PHE A 31 -1.45 -4.40 -4.55
N ASP A 32 -0.90 -5.30 -3.74
CA ASP A 32 -0.41 -4.96 -2.41
C ASP A 32 0.75 -3.98 -2.47
N GLY A 33 0.60 -2.84 -1.78
CA GLY A 33 1.52 -1.73 -1.77
C GLY A 33 1.42 -0.79 -2.98
N LEU A 34 0.64 -1.12 -4.00
CA LEU A 34 0.46 -0.32 -5.23
C LEU A 34 1.76 0.36 -5.70
N HIS A 35 2.83 -0.44 -5.85
CA HIS A 35 4.16 -0.01 -6.29
C HIS A 35 4.16 0.47 -7.75
N LEU A 36 5.23 1.10 -8.21
CA LEU A 36 5.31 1.73 -9.54
C LEU A 36 4.97 0.78 -10.71
N GLY A 37 5.30 -0.52 -10.58
CA GLY A 37 4.88 -1.53 -11.57
C GLY A 37 3.35 -1.69 -11.64
N HIS A 38 2.68 -1.76 -10.49
CA HIS A 38 1.21 -1.79 -10.42
C HIS A 38 0.60 -0.49 -10.98
N GLN A 39 1.17 0.65 -10.61
CA GLN A 39 0.70 1.95 -11.10
C GLN A 39 0.82 2.07 -12.62
N LYS A 40 1.88 1.54 -13.23
CA LYS A 40 2.05 1.50 -14.69
C LYS A 40 0.91 0.70 -15.33
N ILE A 41 0.62 -0.51 -14.83
CA ILE A 41 -0.48 -1.34 -15.35
C ILE A 41 -1.81 -0.59 -15.25
N LEU A 42 -2.13 -0.02 -14.09
CA LEU A 42 -3.41 0.65 -13.86
C LEU A 42 -3.56 1.94 -14.68
N ARG A 43 -2.47 2.69 -14.94
CA ARG A 43 -2.52 3.82 -15.88
C ARG A 43 -2.89 3.37 -17.28
N HIS A 44 -2.28 2.30 -17.78
CA HIS A 44 -2.65 1.72 -19.08
C HIS A 44 -4.09 1.21 -19.11
N VAL A 45 -4.63 0.66 -17.99
CA VAL A 45 -6.05 0.32 -17.87
C VAL A 45 -6.92 1.55 -18.06
N ILE A 46 -6.61 2.65 -17.39
CA ILE A 46 -7.38 3.90 -17.46
C ILE A 46 -7.32 4.48 -18.89
N GLU A 47 -6.13 4.60 -19.44
CA GLU A 47 -5.90 5.14 -20.80
C GLU A 47 -6.64 4.30 -21.86
N TYR A 48 -6.50 2.98 -21.80
CA TYR A 48 -7.16 2.09 -22.76
C TYR A 48 -8.68 2.11 -22.59
N ALA A 49 -9.19 2.13 -21.36
CA ALA A 49 -10.63 2.25 -21.08
C ALA A 49 -11.21 3.54 -21.66
N GLN A 50 -10.49 4.66 -21.58
CA GLN A 50 -10.91 5.92 -22.19
C GLN A 50 -11.04 5.83 -23.71
N THR A 51 -10.06 5.19 -24.40
CA THR A 51 -10.14 5.03 -25.86
C THR A 51 -11.28 4.10 -26.30
N GLN A 52 -11.67 3.16 -25.44
CA GLN A 52 -12.75 2.20 -25.73
C GLN A 52 -14.11 2.62 -25.17
N GLN A 53 -14.20 3.79 -24.53
CA GLN A 53 -15.39 4.24 -23.79
C GLN A 53 -15.89 3.19 -22.80
N ALA A 54 -14.95 2.42 -22.24
CA ALA A 54 -15.17 1.30 -21.32
C ALA A 54 -15.05 1.72 -19.85
N ILE A 55 -15.41 0.83 -18.94
CA ILE A 55 -15.23 0.98 -17.50
C ILE A 55 -13.78 0.66 -17.16
N ALA A 56 -13.04 1.62 -16.59
CA ALA A 56 -11.69 1.39 -16.07
C ALA A 56 -11.77 0.72 -14.71
N GLY A 57 -11.41 -0.57 -14.63
CA GLY A 57 -11.58 -1.33 -13.39
C GLY A 57 -10.39 -2.19 -13.00
N VAL A 58 -10.44 -2.68 -11.78
CA VAL A 58 -9.47 -3.61 -11.21
C VAL A 58 -10.18 -4.72 -10.44
N ILE A 59 -9.65 -5.95 -10.53
CA ILE A 59 -10.04 -7.06 -9.68
C ILE A 59 -8.93 -7.29 -8.67
N THR A 60 -9.26 -7.23 -7.39
CA THR A 60 -8.34 -7.55 -6.29
C THR A 60 -8.99 -8.55 -5.33
N PHE A 61 -8.22 -9.04 -4.37
CA PHE A 61 -8.65 -10.12 -3.49
C PHE A 61 -8.53 -9.72 -2.03
N ASP A 62 -9.51 -10.14 -1.24
CA ASP A 62 -9.50 -10.08 0.22
C ASP A 62 -10.18 -11.33 0.80
N PRO A 63 -9.49 -12.11 1.69
CA PRO A 63 -8.09 -11.96 2.09
C PRO A 63 -7.08 -12.23 0.95
N HIS A 64 -5.81 -11.89 1.20
CA HIS A 64 -4.71 -12.24 0.28
C HIS A 64 -4.70 -13.76 -0.01
N PRO A 65 -4.54 -14.21 -1.27
CA PRO A 65 -4.62 -15.63 -1.63
C PRO A 65 -3.77 -16.57 -0.76
N LEU A 66 -2.55 -16.18 -0.41
CA LEU A 66 -1.69 -17.00 0.44
C LEU A 66 -2.20 -17.16 1.88
N LYS A 67 -3.02 -16.23 2.40
CA LYS A 67 -3.64 -16.39 3.72
C LYS A 67 -4.61 -17.58 3.76
N VAL A 68 -5.23 -17.92 2.62
CA VAL A 68 -6.16 -19.03 2.47
C VAL A 68 -5.45 -20.32 2.05
N LEU A 69 -4.53 -20.21 1.07
CA LEU A 69 -3.86 -21.37 0.47
C LEU A 69 -2.73 -21.93 1.35
N ARG A 70 -2.03 -21.06 2.07
CA ARG A 70 -0.90 -21.41 2.95
C ARG A 70 -0.95 -20.57 4.23
N PRO A 71 -1.88 -20.88 5.15
CA PRO A 71 -1.96 -20.16 6.43
C PRO A 71 -0.62 -20.19 7.15
N GLY A 72 -0.19 -19.05 7.68
CA GLY A 72 1.12 -18.90 8.35
C GLY A 72 2.32 -18.66 7.42
N GLN A 73 2.17 -18.77 6.09
CA GLN A 73 3.22 -18.44 5.11
C GLN A 73 2.87 -17.21 4.27
N ALA A 74 1.75 -16.57 4.53
CA ALA A 74 1.40 -15.33 3.84
C ALA A 74 2.35 -14.21 4.27
N PRO A 75 2.88 -13.43 3.33
CA PRO A 75 3.71 -12.29 3.69
C PRO A 75 2.87 -11.20 4.37
N PRO A 76 3.46 -10.38 5.25
CA PRO A 76 2.76 -9.26 5.85
C PRO A 76 2.32 -8.27 4.76
N MET A 77 1.08 -7.78 4.86
CA MET A 77 0.52 -6.86 3.88
C MET A 77 1.13 -5.47 4.02
N VAL A 78 1.53 -4.89 2.87
CA VAL A 78 2.09 -3.53 2.79
C VAL A 78 1.01 -2.49 3.07
N GLU A 79 -0.22 -2.76 2.62
CA GLU A 79 -1.38 -1.87 2.77
C GLU A 79 -2.62 -2.65 3.19
N THR A 80 -3.49 -1.98 3.94
CA THR A 80 -4.85 -2.47 4.19
C THR A 80 -5.67 -2.44 2.89
N ILE A 81 -6.78 -3.19 2.85
CA ILE A 81 -7.69 -3.12 1.69
C ILE A 81 -8.26 -1.70 1.52
N GLY A 82 -8.57 -1.01 2.63
CA GLY A 82 -9.06 0.37 2.60
C GLY A 82 -8.07 1.32 1.92
N GLN A 83 -6.80 1.30 2.34
CA GLN A 83 -5.75 2.11 1.71
C GLN A 83 -5.59 1.81 0.21
N ARG A 84 -5.68 0.54 -0.17
CA ARG A 84 -5.59 0.11 -1.57
C ARG A 84 -6.73 0.68 -2.40
N LEU A 85 -7.96 0.63 -1.89
CA LEU A 85 -9.14 1.19 -2.55
C LEU A 85 -9.07 2.73 -2.68
N GLU A 86 -8.62 3.43 -1.65
CA GLU A 86 -8.39 4.87 -1.71
C GLU A 86 -7.38 5.24 -2.82
N ARG A 87 -6.32 4.43 -2.97
CA ARG A 87 -5.33 4.65 -4.03
C ARG A 87 -5.86 4.36 -5.41
N PHE A 88 -6.68 3.33 -5.58
CA PHE A 88 -7.36 3.07 -6.85
C PHE A 88 -8.24 4.25 -7.25
N ALA A 89 -9.02 4.78 -6.32
CA ALA A 89 -9.84 5.97 -6.52
C ALA A 89 -8.99 7.19 -6.88
N ALA A 90 -7.89 7.44 -6.15
CA ALA A 90 -6.99 8.57 -6.39
C ALA A 90 -6.26 8.48 -7.75
N MET A 91 -6.05 7.28 -8.29
CA MET A 91 -5.50 7.09 -9.63
C MET A 91 -6.51 7.38 -10.75
N GLY A 92 -7.81 7.46 -10.45
CA GLY A 92 -8.87 7.69 -11.44
C GLY A 92 -9.48 6.40 -12.00
N LEU A 93 -9.30 5.25 -11.35
CA LEU A 93 -10.11 4.07 -11.67
C LEU A 93 -11.58 4.36 -11.38
N GLU A 94 -12.46 3.73 -12.17
CA GLU A 94 -13.91 3.88 -12.01
C GLU A 94 -14.48 2.79 -11.08
N ALA A 95 -13.86 1.61 -11.08
CA ALA A 95 -14.34 0.46 -10.32
C ALA A 95 -13.23 -0.40 -9.73
N ALA A 96 -13.46 -0.97 -8.55
CA ALA A 96 -12.71 -2.08 -8.01
C ALA A 96 -13.65 -3.20 -7.60
N LEU A 97 -13.43 -4.41 -8.12
CA LEU A 97 -14.06 -5.62 -7.64
C LEU A 97 -13.13 -6.30 -6.62
N VAL A 98 -13.54 -6.30 -5.36
CA VAL A 98 -12.84 -6.99 -4.27
C VAL A 98 -13.45 -8.38 -4.14
N LEU A 99 -12.85 -9.37 -4.77
CA LEU A 99 -13.31 -10.74 -4.65
C LEU A 99 -12.85 -11.35 -3.32
N ARG A 100 -13.81 -11.95 -2.60
CA ARG A 100 -13.48 -12.81 -1.48
C ARG A 100 -12.68 -14.01 -1.99
N PHE A 101 -11.41 -14.09 -1.57
CA PHE A 101 -10.59 -15.24 -1.93
C PHE A 101 -10.83 -16.37 -0.95
N ASP A 102 -11.43 -17.45 -1.45
CA ASP A 102 -11.72 -18.67 -0.70
C ASP A 102 -11.30 -19.92 -1.49
N ARG A 103 -11.56 -21.09 -0.92
CA ARG A 103 -11.22 -22.36 -1.57
C ARG A 103 -12.01 -22.62 -2.85
N ALA A 104 -13.23 -22.09 -2.96
CA ALA A 104 -14.07 -22.25 -4.16
C ALA A 104 -13.46 -21.43 -5.32
N LEU A 105 -13.14 -20.15 -5.10
CA LEU A 105 -12.45 -19.33 -6.10
C LEU A 105 -11.07 -19.91 -6.48
N ALA A 106 -10.33 -20.42 -5.49
CA ALA A 106 -9.02 -21.03 -5.69
C ALA A 106 -9.07 -22.36 -6.49
N ALA A 107 -10.20 -23.02 -6.54
CA ALA A 107 -10.41 -24.27 -7.29
C ALA A 107 -10.74 -24.05 -8.77
N LEU A 108 -11.15 -22.85 -9.16
CA LEU A 108 -11.48 -22.56 -10.55
C LEU A 108 -10.25 -22.75 -11.46
N SER A 109 -10.42 -23.52 -12.53
CA SER A 109 -9.45 -23.58 -13.61
C SER A 109 -9.27 -22.20 -14.25
N PRO A 110 -8.17 -21.97 -14.99
CA PRO A 110 -8.01 -20.74 -15.76
C PRO A 110 -9.19 -20.42 -16.66
N GLU A 111 -9.74 -21.41 -17.36
CA GLU A 111 -10.88 -21.22 -18.25
C GLU A 111 -12.17 -20.87 -17.49
N GLU A 112 -12.46 -21.55 -16.40
CA GLU A 112 -13.65 -21.26 -15.57
C GLU A 112 -13.61 -19.84 -15.00
N PHE A 113 -12.44 -19.40 -14.50
CA PHE A 113 -12.26 -18.03 -14.02
C PHE A 113 -12.46 -17.00 -15.15
N VAL A 114 -11.84 -17.21 -16.31
CA VAL A 114 -11.99 -16.28 -17.44
C VAL A 114 -13.40 -16.25 -17.94
N ARG A 115 -14.01 -17.41 -18.21
CA ARG A 115 -15.39 -17.48 -18.72
C ARG A 115 -16.39 -16.91 -17.74
N GLY A 116 -16.42 -17.41 -16.50
CA GLY A 116 -17.41 -17.02 -15.51
C GLY A 116 -17.21 -15.57 -15.05
N VAL A 117 -16.01 -15.23 -14.56
CA VAL A 117 -15.78 -13.91 -13.98
C VAL A 117 -15.56 -12.84 -15.04
N LEU A 118 -14.57 -13.00 -15.94
CA LEU A 118 -14.21 -11.91 -16.84
C LEU A 118 -15.24 -11.72 -17.97
N VAL A 119 -15.75 -12.81 -18.54
CA VAL A 119 -16.62 -12.73 -19.74
C VAL A 119 -18.08 -12.59 -19.37
N GLU A 120 -18.62 -13.53 -18.60
CA GLU A 120 -20.05 -13.59 -18.32
C GLU A 120 -20.51 -12.48 -17.37
N GLU A 121 -19.76 -12.26 -16.28
CA GLU A 121 -20.16 -11.30 -15.24
C GLU A 121 -19.68 -9.88 -15.53
N LEU A 122 -18.37 -9.70 -15.88
CA LEU A 122 -17.82 -8.36 -16.02
C LEU A 122 -17.83 -7.82 -17.45
N LYS A 123 -18.22 -8.62 -18.44
CA LYS A 123 -18.28 -8.20 -19.85
C LYS A 123 -16.94 -7.57 -20.32
N THR A 124 -15.83 -8.21 -20.00
CA THR A 124 -14.49 -7.69 -20.25
C THR A 124 -14.24 -7.42 -21.74
N ALA A 125 -13.79 -6.22 -22.08
CA ALA A 125 -13.31 -5.82 -23.40
C ALA A 125 -11.81 -6.06 -23.56
N ALA A 126 -11.05 -5.80 -22.47
CA ALA A 126 -9.62 -6.03 -22.43
C ALA A 126 -9.14 -6.33 -21.02
N ALA A 127 -8.11 -7.17 -20.91
CA ALA A 127 -7.37 -7.44 -19.67
C ALA A 127 -5.92 -6.98 -19.84
N LEU A 128 -5.43 -6.17 -18.89
CA LEU A 128 -4.05 -5.69 -18.88
C LEU A 128 -3.34 -6.29 -17.67
N VAL A 129 -2.25 -7.02 -17.89
CA VAL A 129 -1.54 -7.75 -16.83
C VAL A 129 -0.03 -7.62 -16.98
N GLY A 130 0.72 -7.81 -15.89
CA GLY A 130 2.18 -7.87 -15.97
C GLY A 130 2.66 -9.22 -16.51
N GLN A 131 3.92 -9.27 -16.99
CA GLN A 131 4.54 -10.47 -17.60
C GLN A 131 4.52 -11.71 -16.67
N ASN A 132 4.58 -11.50 -15.35
CA ASN A 132 4.62 -12.57 -14.35
C ASN A 132 3.23 -12.97 -13.83
N PHE A 133 2.16 -12.57 -14.52
CA PHE A 133 0.80 -12.86 -14.10
C PHE A 133 0.52 -14.36 -14.09
N ARG A 134 -0.06 -14.85 -12.99
CA ARG A 134 -0.50 -16.23 -12.80
C ARG A 134 -1.89 -16.24 -12.20
N PHE A 135 -2.73 -17.18 -12.65
CA PHE A 135 -4.12 -17.29 -12.19
C PHE A 135 -4.66 -18.72 -12.32
N GLY A 136 -5.87 -18.92 -11.78
CA GLY A 136 -6.56 -20.20 -11.80
C GLY A 136 -5.93 -21.20 -10.82
N HIS A 137 -6.53 -22.39 -10.77
CA HIS A 137 -6.13 -23.46 -9.85
C HIS A 137 -4.64 -23.75 -9.92
N ARG A 138 -3.95 -23.71 -8.75
CA ARG A 138 -2.49 -23.94 -8.63
C ARG A 138 -1.65 -23.09 -9.58
N GLN A 139 -2.13 -21.90 -9.96
CA GLN A 139 -1.43 -20.98 -10.89
C GLN A 139 -1.14 -21.59 -12.29
N GLN A 140 -2.00 -22.49 -12.77
CA GLN A 140 -1.84 -23.14 -14.06
C GLN A 140 -1.97 -22.17 -15.24
N GLY A 141 -2.72 -21.07 -15.08
CA GLY A 141 -2.83 -20.00 -16.07
C GLY A 141 -1.67 -19.02 -15.99
N ASN A 142 -1.18 -18.61 -17.13
CA ASN A 142 -0.17 -17.58 -17.34
C ASN A 142 -0.63 -16.55 -18.38
N VAL A 143 0.24 -15.67 -18.84
CA VAL A 143 -0.11 -14.62 -19.81
C VAL A 143 -0.46 -15.21 -21.18
N GLU A 144 0.19 -16.29 -21.62
CA GLU A 144 -0.09 -17.00 -22.86
C GLU A 144 -1.47 -17.65 -22.81
N THR A 145 -1.78 -18.35 -21.71
CA THR A 145 -3.11 -18.94 -21.45
C THR A 145 -4.20 -17.85 -21.46
N LEU A 146 -3.94 -16.70 -20.82
CA LEU A 146 -4.90 -15.60 -20.82
C LEU A 146 -5.12 -15.04 -22.23
N ALA A 147 -4.06 -14.90 -23.01
CA ALA A 147 -4.14 -14.41 -24.39
C ALA A 147 -4.90 -15.37 -25.30
N GLU A 148 -4.72 -16.68 -25.15
CA GLU A 148 -5.47 -17.71 -25.87
C GLU A 148 -6.97 -17.66 -25.53
N LEU A 149 -7.29 -17.64 -24.24
CA LEU A 149 -8.68 -17.52 -23.77
C LEU A 149 -9.30 -16.17 -24.19
N GLY A 150 -8.51 -15.09 -24.21
CA GLY A 150 -8.95 -13.79 -24.72
C GLY A 150 -9.38 -13.86 -26.19
N ARG A 151 -8.58 -14.49 -27.04
CA ARG A 151 -8.96 -14.71 -28.46
C ARG A 151 -10.22 -15.55 -28.59
N ARG A 152 -10.33 -16.62 -27.80
CA ARG A 152 -11.47 -17.55 -27.83
C ARG A 152 -12.77 -16.89 -27.35
N PHE A 153 -12.71 -16.06 -26.33
CA PHE A 153 -13.89 -15.43 -25.73
C PHE A 153 -14.11 -13.96 -26.15
N GLY A 154 -13.32 -13.43 -27.05
CA GLY A 154 -13.54 -12.13 -27.68
C GLY A 154 -13.18 -10.92 -26.81
N PHE A 155 -12.06 -10.98 -26.07
CA PHE A 155 -11.49 -9.82 -25.39
C PHE A 155 -9.98 -9.70 -25.67
N ALA A 156 -9.47 -8.46 -25.65
CA ALA A 156 -8.05 -8.20 -25.88
C ALA A 156 -7.22 -8.49 -24.62
N VAL A 157 -5.97 -8.88 -24.78
CA VAL A 157 -5.01 -9.05 -23.69
C VAL A 157 -3.76 -8.25 -24.00
N HIS A 158 -3.38 -7.37 -23.07
CA HIS A 158 -2.17 -6.55 -23.16
C HIS A 158 -1.23 -6.90 -22.01
N ILE A 159 0.02 -7.19 -22.36
CA ILE A 159 1.07 -7.49 -21.39
C ILE A 159 1.87 -6.20 -21.15
N VAL A 160 1.97 -5.79 -19.91
CA VAL A 160 2.68 -4.57 -19.51
C VAL A 160 4.06 -4.93 -19.00
N ASP A 161 5.09 -4.31 -19.57
CA ASP A 161 6.47 -4.51 -19.15
C ASP A 161 6.71 -4.06 -17.72
N PRO A 162 7.58 -4.78 -16.98
CA PRO A 162 7.92 -4.42 -15.61
C PRO A 162 8.59 -3.05 -15.53
N VAL A 163 8.54 -2.44 -14.35
CA VAL A 163 9.32 -1.25 -14.02
C VAL A 163 10.62 -1.69 -13.37
N VAL A 164 11.73 -1.07 -13.78
CA VAL A 164 13.07 -1.28 -13.22
C VAL A 164 13.54 0.02 -12.58
N ILE A 165 14.04 -0.06 -11.35
CA ILE A 165 14.66 1.07 -10.63
C ILE A 165 16.00 0.59 -10.09
N ASP A 166 17.05 1.34 -10.36
CA ASP A 166 18.43 1.02 -9.92
C ASP A 166 18.86 -0.42 -10.33
N GLY A 167 18.39 -0.92 -11.47
CA GLY A 167 18.68 -2.28 -11.97
C GLY A 167 17.82 -3.39 -11.36
N GLU A 168 16.89 -3.08 -10.45
CA GLU A 168 16.01 -4.06 -9.79
C GLU A 168 14.57 -3.97 -10.31
N PHE A 169 13.92 -5.14 -10.49
CA PHE A 169 12.49 -5.18 -10.79
C PHE A 169 11.67 -4.72 -9.59
N VAL A 170 10.81 -3.73 -9.84
CA VAL A 170 9.88 -3.24 -8.82
C VAL A 170 8.81 -4.29 -8.51
N SER A 171 8.73 -4.72 -7.25
CA SER A 171 7.80 -5.77 -6.80
C SER A 171 7.34 -5.54 -5.36
N SER A 172 6.19 -6.14 -4.97
CA SER A 172 5.73 -6.12 -3.57
C SER A 172 6.73 -6.80 -2.62
N THR A 173 7.47 -7.81 -3.08
CA THR A 173 8.53 -8.45 -2.29
C THR A 173 9.68 -7.49 -2.03
N GLY A 174 10.14 -6.75 -3.05
CA GLY A 174 11.18 -5.73 -2.89
C GLY A 174 10.77 -4.64 -1.90
N VAL A 175 9.51 -4.18 -1.98
CA VAL A 175 8.96 -3.20 -1.02
C VAL A 175 8.96 -3.75 0.40
N ARG A 176 8.46 -4.99 0.61
CA ARG A 176 8.42 -5.62 1.95
C ARG A 176 9.81 -5.75 2.57
N ASN A 177 10.77 -6.24 1.79
CA ASN A 177 12.15 -6.38 2.25
C ASN A 177 12.75 -5.03 2.62
N ALA A 178 12.58 -4.00 1.77
CA ALA A 178 13.08 -2.67 2.04
C ALA A 178 12.50 -2.07 3.33
N VAL A 179 11.19 -2.23 3.57
CA VAL A 179 10.52 -1.76 4.80
C VAL A 179 11.01 -2.54 6.02
N ALA A 180 11.02 -3.87 5.95
CA ALA A 180 11.44 -4.74 7.06
C ALA A 180 12.92 -4.55 7.45
N GLU A 181 13.76 -4.13 6.52
CA GLU A 181 15.17 -3.80 6.75
C GLU A 181 15.38 -2.34 7.18
N GLY A 182 14.32 -1.53 7.22
CA GLY A 182 14.38 -0.10 7.57
C GLY A 182 14.88 0.79 6.43
N ARG A 183 15.04 0.28 5.22
CA ARG A 183 15.40 1.03 4.01
C ARG A 183 14.19 1.76 3.42
N VAL A 184 13.54 2.59 4.25
CA VAL A 184 12.27 3.24 3.90
C VAL A 184 12.39 4.22 2.74
N ALA A 185 13.54 4.87 2.56
CA ALA A 185 13.82 5.71 1.39
C ALA A 185 13.85 4.88 0.09
N HIS A 186 14.42 3.67 0.12
CA HIS A 186 14.38 2.76 -1.02
C HIS A 186 12.95 2.26 -1.27
N ALA A 187 12.22 1.86 -0.23
CA ALA A 187 10.80 1.50 -0.36
C ALA A 187 9.99 2.63 -1.00
N ALA A 188 10.27 3.90 -0.63
CA ALA A 188 9.61 5.06 -1.24
C ALA A 188 9.88 5.19 -2.74
N ARG A 189 11.10 4.90 -3.20
CA ARG A 189 11.42 4.87 -4.65
C ARG A 189 10.62 3.78 -5.38
N LEU A 190 10.52 2.57 -4.81
CA LEU A 190 9.74 1.47 -5.40
C LEU A 190 8.24 1.75 -5.43
N LEU A 191 7.73 2.43 -4.40
CA LEU A 191 6.33 2.80 -4.26
C LEU A 191 5.95 4.07 -5.06
N GLY A 192 6.91 4.94 -5.40
CA GLY A 192 6.67 6.29 -5.92
C GLY A 192 6.11 7.26 -4.86
N ARG A 193 6.14 6.88 -3.58
CA ARG A 193 5.67 7.64 -2.43
C ARG A 193 6.26 7.07 -1.14
N PRO A 194 6.28 7.81 -0.01
CA PRO A 194 6.69 7.24 1.27
C PRO A 194 5.82 6.04 1.67
N PHE A 195 6.43 5.03 2.27
CA PHE A 195 5.71 4.00 3.00
C PHE A 195 4.97 4.66 4.17
N ALA A 196 3.73 4.25 4.44
CA ALA A 196 2.92 4.87 5.48
C ALA A 196 2.19 3.82 6.32
N LEU A 197 2.15 4.08 7.63
CA LEU A 197 1.30 3.37 8.58
C LEU A 197 0.10 4.24 8.95
N THR A 198 -1.08 3.61 9.02
CA THR A 198 -2.31 4.24 9.48
C THR A 198 -2.86 3.49 10.68
N GLY A 199 -3.60 4.18 11.52
CA GLY A 199 -4.30 3.55 12.64
C GLY A 199 -4.84 4.56 13.64
N GLU A 200 -5.35 4.03 14.73
CA GLU A 200 -5.89 4.83 15.83
C GLU A 200 -4.80 5.40 16.74
N ILE A 201 -5.08 6.58 17.29
CA ILE A 201 -4.29 7.13 18.40
C ILE A 201 -4.59 6.29 19.64
N VAL A 202 -3.54 5.80 20.30
CA VAL A 202 -3.65 5.06 21.55
C VAL A 202 -2.92 5.78 22.68
N HIS A 203 -3.35 5.55 23.91
CA HIS A 203 -2.65 6.08 25.07
C HIS A 203 -1.27 5.47 25.18
N GLY A 204 -0.25 6.31 25.28
CA GLY A 204 1.10 5.86 25.62
C GLY A 204 1.16 5.38 27.07
N ALA A 205 2.16 4.58 27.42
CA ALA A 205 2.37 4.04 28.79
C ALA A 205 2.65 5.12 29.88
N GLY A 206 2.25 6.39 29.66
CA GLY A 206 2.33 7.48 30.62
C GLY A 206 3.74 7.95 31.01
N ARG A 207 4.80 7.27 30.55
CA ARG A 207 6.18 7.65 30.85
C ARG A 207 6.65 8.91 30.14
N GLY A 208 5.90 9.38 29.14
CA GLY A 208 6.20 10.60 28.38
C GLY A 208 5.76 11.89 29.08
N SER A 209 4.93 11.84 30.13
CA SER A 209 4.51 13.04 30.85
C SER A 209 5.64 13.72 31.64
N THR A 210 6.74 13.01 31.87
CA THR A 210 7.98 13.56 32.46
C THR A 210 9.04 13.93 31.44
N VAL A 211 8.81 13.63 30.13
CA VAL A 211 9.73 13.94 29.05
C VAL A 211 9.24 15.20 28.33
N LEU A 212 10.13 16.15 28.12
CA LEU A 212 9.90 17.47 27.50
C LEU A 212 9.38 17.46 26.04
N PHE A 213 9.08 16.27 25.48
CA PHE A 213 8.70 16.11 24.07
C PHE A 213 7.44 15.26 23.96
N PRO A 214 6.26 15.88 23.81
CA PRO A 214 4.99 15.15 23.66
C PRO A 214 4.99 14.32 22.38
N THR A 215 4.47 13.09 22.46
CA THR A 215 4.36 12.18 21.33
C THR A 215 2.95 11.63 21.20
N LEU A 216 2.52 11.39 19.96
CA LEU A 216 1.32 10.63 19.65
C LEU A 216 1.70 9.18 19.38
N ASN A 217 0.92 8.25 19.92
CA ASN A 217 1.14 6.82 19.78
C ASN A 217 0.16 6.26 18.77
N LEU A 218 0.68 5.49 17.78
CA LEU A 218 -0.11 4.86 16.74
C LEU A 218 -0.28 3.36 17.03
N ALA A 219 -1.51 2.87 16.99
CA ALA A 219 -1.82 1.45 16.82
C ALA A 219 -1.96 1.16 15.32
N PRO A 220 -0.96 0.54 14.66
CA PRO A 220 -0.99 0.37 13.22
C PRO A 220 -2.01 -0.68 12.79
N GLU A 221 -2.69 -0.43 11.68
CA GLU A 221 -3.61 -1.38 11.03
C GLU A 221 -2.88 -2.33 10.07
N GLN A 222 -1.67 -1.97 9.63
CA GLN A 222 -0.87 -2.76 8.71
C GLN A 222 -0.12 -3.88 9.44
N GLU A 223 0.08 -4.99 8.74
CA GLU A 223 0.88 -6.11 9.20
C GLU A 223 2.38 -5.86 9.03
N LEU A 224 2.75 -5.20 7.91
CA LEU A 224 4.13 -4.85 7.63
C LEU A 224 4.53 -3.62 8.44
N LEU A 225 5.51 -3.79 9.32
CA LEU A 225 6.07 -2.72 10.13
C LEU A 225 7.55 -2.48 9.74
N PRO A 226 8.05 -1.25 9.81
CA PRO A 226 9.44 -0.96 9.54
C PRO A 226 10.34 -1.51 10.67
N LYS A 227 11.61 -1.74 10.35
CA LYS A 227 12.63 -2.13 11.34
C LYS A 227 12.62 -1.15 12.52
N VAL A 228 12.87 -1.63 13.73
CA VAL A 228 13.02 -0.79 14.92
C VAL A 228 14.10 0.28 14.72
N GLY A 229 13.85 1.50 15.21
CA GLY A 229 14.73 2.65 15.05
C GLY A 229 14.01 3.98 15.04
N VAL A 230 14.74 5.05 14.83
CA VAL A 230 14.22 6.42 14.73
C VAL A 230 14.21 6.86 13.27
N TYR A 231 13.14 7.55 12.89
CA TYR A 231 12.84 7.91 11.50
C TYR A 231 12.46 9.39 11.38
N ALA A 232 12.90 10.02 10.30
CA ALA A 232 12.32 11.25 9.80
C ALA A 232 10.99 10.91 9.10
N THR A 233 9.90 11.51 9.58
CA THR A 233 8.54 11.18 9.15
C THR A 233 7.70 12.42 8.92
N GLU A 234 6.58 12.25 8.23
CA GLU A 234 5.48 13.21 8.22
C GLU A 234 4.26 12.52 8.81
N THR A 235 3.61 13.16 9.75
CA THR A 235 2.39 12.64 10.40
C THR A 235 1.19 13.48 10.00
N ARG A 236 0.18 12.81 9.40
CA ARG A 236 -1.12 13.44 9.10
C ARG A 236 -2.05 13.23 10.29
N LEU A 237 -2.58 14.32 10.79
CA LEU A 237 -3.58 14.37 11.84
C LEU A 237 -4.69 15.34 11.39
N ASP A 238 -5.95 14.93 11.43
CA ASP A 238 -7.12 15.73 11.04
C ASP A 238 -6.96 16.45 9.69
N GLY A 239 -6.42 15.72 8.70
CA GLY A 239 -6.19 16.23 7.34
C GLY A 239 -4.94 17.10 7.18
N ARG A 240 -4.34 17.60 8.27
CA ARG A 240 -3.13 18.41 8.24
C ARG A 240 -1.88 17.54 8.36
N LEU A 241 -0.84 17.87 7.59
CA LEU A 241 0.44 17.17 7.57
C LEU A 241 1.47 17.94 8.41
N TYR A 242 2.10 17.25 9.35
CA TYR A 242 3.17 17.76 10.21
C TYR A 242 4.45 17.01 9.96
N ARG A 243 5.59 17.69 9.89
CA ARG A 243 6.89 17.02 10.01
C ARG A 243 7.02 16.45 11.40
N SER A 244 7.63 15.28 11.50
CA SER A 244 7.72 14.55 12.76
C SER A 244 8.97 13.68 12.82
N ALA A 245 9.41 13.37 14.02
CA ALA A 245 10.34 12.29 14.29
C ALA A 245 9.58 11.13 14.91
N THR A 246 9.73 9.93 14.37
CA THR A 246 9.01 8.75 14.82
C THR A 246 9.98 7.68 15.33
N ASN A 247 9.74 7.24 16.56
CA ASN A 247 10.39 6.06 17.12
C ASN A 247 9.52 4.82 16.88
N VAL A 248 10.11 3.79 16.29
CA VAL A 248 9.58 2.44 16.21
C VAL A 248 10.42 1.57 17.12
N GLY A 249 9.87 1.12 18.25
CA GLY A 249 10.66 0.43 19.28
C GLY A 249 9.84 -0.52 20.12
N PHE A 250 10.53 -1.48 20.76
CA PHE A 250 9.88 -2.40 21.67
C PHE A 250 9.63 -1.79 23.03
N ARG A 251 8.43 -2.01 23.54
CA ARG A 251 8.03 -1.58 24.89
C ARG A 251 7.68 -2.78 25.76
N PRO A 252 8.20 -2.85 26.99
CA PRO A 252 7.76 -3.85 27.94
C PRO A 252 6.33 -3.52 28.41
N THR A 253 5.47 -4.51 28.39
CA THR A 253 4.13 -4.51 29.01
C THR A 253 4.06 -5.58 30.09
N PHE A 254 2.97 -5.60 30.86
CA PHE A 254 2.75 -6.65 31.88
C PHE A 254 2.64 -8.06 31.26
N ASP A 255 2.21 -8.14 29.98
CA ASP A 255 2.00 -9.42 29.24
C ASP A 255 3.08 -9.71 28.20
N GLY A 256 4.18 -8.94 28.16
CA GLY A 256 5.27 -9.16 27.20
C GLY A 256 5.88 -7.91 26.62
N THR A 257 6.35 -7.98 25.36
CA THR A 257 6.86 -6.84 24.60
C THR A 257 5.94 -6.51 23.44
N PHE A 258 5.64 -5.24 23.29
CA PHE A 258 4.79 -4.72 22.21
C PHE A 258 5.59 -3.70 21.40
N LEU A 259 5.41 -3.70 20.06
CA LEU A 259 6.05 -2.71 19.19
C LEU A 259 5.26 -1.42 19.22
N GLY A 260 5.85 -0.38 19.82
CA GLY A 260 5.28 0.97 19.87
C GLY A 260 5.73 1.83 18.70
N ILE A 261 4.83 2.69 18.22
CA ILE A 261 5.11 3.69 17.18
C ILE A 261 4.74 5.04 17.77
N GLU A 262 5.76 5.86 18.03
CA GLU A 262 5.63 7.15 18.71
C GLU A 262 6.12 8.26 17.81
N SER A 263 5.24 9.19 17.50
CA SER A 263 5.56 10.34 16.64
C SER A 263 5.56 11.64 17.44
N HIS A 264 6.68 12.34 17.46
CA HIS A 264 6.79 13.72 17.91
C HIS A 264 6.56 14.65 16.73
N LEU A 265 5.46 15.40 16.76
CA LEU A 265 5.10 16.34 15.69
C LEU A 265 5.77 17.70 15.97
N PHE A 266 6.43 18.27 14.97
CA PHE A 266 7.00 19.61 15.08
C PHE A 266 5.90 20.67 15.00
N ASP A 267 6.10 21.74 15.75
CA ASP A 267 5.20 22.90 15.79
C ASP A 267 3.74 22.54 16.15
N PHE A 268 3.60 21.50 17.02
CA PHE A 268 2.33 20.98 17.49
C PHE A 268 2.34 20.90 19.02
N SER A 269 1.34 21.52 19.67
CA SER A 269 1.27 21.61 21.14
C SER A 269 -0.09 21.19 21.72
N GLN A 270 -1.01 20.69 20.86
CA GLN A 270 -2.32 20.25 21.33
C GLN A 270 -2.24 18.86 21.96
N GLU A 271 -3.02 18.63 23.00
CA GLU A 271 -3.22 17.30 23.54
C GLU A 271 -4.28 16.57 22.71
N VAL A 272 -3.91 15.45 22.13
CA VAL A 272 -4.81 14.62 21.31
C VAL A 272 -4.78 13.20 21.84
N THR A 273 -5.94 12.73 22.28
CA THR A 273 -6.11 11.40 22.90
C THR A 273 -6.89 10.42 22.04
N LYS A 274 -7.51 10.89 20.96
CA LYS A 274 -8.35 10.09 20.04
C LYS A 274 -8.19 10.59 18.60
N GLY A 275 -8.44 9.71 17.64
CA GLY A 275 -8.41 10.01 16.22
C GLY A 275 -7.54 9.05 15.44
N ARG A 276 -7.40 9.32 14.15
CA ARG A 276 -6.56 8.51 13.24
C ARG A 276 -5.30 9.27 12.86
N LEU A 277 -4.20 8.54 12.80
CA LEU A 277 -2.93 9.03 12.28
C LEU A 277 -2.57 8.30 10.98
N GLU A 278 -1.88 9.02 10.09
CA GLU A 278 -1.08 8.44 9.02
C GLU A 278 0.37 8.91 9.21
N VAL A 279 1.29 7.97 9.45
CA VAL A 279 2.71 8.25 9.61
C VAL A 279 3.44 7.82 8.36
N ARG A 280 4.05 8.76 7.63
CA ARG A 280 4.80 8.58 6.38
C ARG A 280 6.28 8.55 6.66
N PHE A 281 6.95 7.46 6.32
CA PHE A 281 8.36 7.21 6.59
C PHE A 281 9.22 7.69 5.42
N TRP A 282 10.14 8.62 5.68
CA TRP A 282 11.02 9.19 4.67
C TRP A 282 12.44 8.67 4.74
N GLU A 283 13.05 8.68 5.93
CA GLU A 283 14.43 8.28 6.15
C GLU A 283 14.57 7.62 7.51
N ARG A 284 15.47 6.65 7.60
CA ARG A 284 15.87 6.03 8.86
C ARG A 284 17.12 6.72 9.38
N LEU A 285 17.02 7.32 10.55
CA LEU A 285 18.12 8.10 11.13
C LEU A 285 19.12 7.19 11.87
N ARG A 286 18.61 6.26 12.71
CA ARG A 286 19.45 5.38 13.51
C ARG A 286 18.73 4.14 14.02
N ASP A 287 19.50 3.18 14.55
CA ASP A 287 18.99 2.05 15.33
C ASP A 287 18.46 2.49 16.69
N GLU A 288 17.62 1.65 17.31
CA GLU A 288 17.22 1.82 18.72
C GLU A 288 18.43 1.65 19.63
N GLN A 289 18.48 2.44 20.69
CA GLN A 289 19.57 2.45 21.68
C GLN A 289 19.02 2.38 23.09
N LYS A 290 19.77 1.71 23.97
CA LYS A 290 19.51 1.75 25.42
C LYS A 290 20.28 2.91 26.03
N PHE A 291 19.65 3.62 26.95
CA PHE A 291 20.23 4.76 27.65
C PHE A 291 20.46 4.44 29.14
N SER A 292 21.51 4.95 29.70
CA SER A 292 21.84 4.77 31.12
C SER A 292 20.91 5.54 32.07
N GLY A 293 20.21 6.57 31.55
CA GLY A 293 19.28 7.36 32.31
C GLY A 293 18.54 8.44 31.52
N PRO A 294 17.62 9.17 32.17
CA PRO A 294 16.78 10.19 31.53
C PRO A 294 17.54 11.33 30.89
N ALA A 295 18.72 11.71 31.43
CA ALA A 295 19.52 12.82 30.90
C ALA A 295 20.11 12.46 29.51
N GLU A 296 20.68 11.26 29.38
CA GLU A 296 21.22 10.77 28.12
C GLU A 296 20.10 10.62 27.07
N LEU A 297 18.97 10.05 27.46
CA LEU A 297 17.78 9.93 26.59
C LEU A 297 17.32 11.30 26.06
N ARG A 298 17.26 12.33 26.92
CA ARG A 298 16.89 13.70 26.49
C ARG A 298 17.87 14.28 25.47
N THR A 299 19.16 14.08 25.70
CA THR A 299 20.22 14.56 24.81
C THR A 299 20.08 13.91 23.43
N GLN A 300 19.84 12.59 23.42
CA GLN A 300 19.68 11.87 22.16
C GLN A 300 18.39 12.26 21.43
N ILE A 301 17.26 12.40 22.12
CA ILE A 301 16.00 12.87 21.49
C ILE A 301 16.23 14.25 20.87
N ALA A 302 16.88 15.17 21.57
CA ALA A 302 17.20 16.50 21.03
C ALA A 302 18.09 16.43 19.77
N ALA A 303 19.00 15.46 19.71
CA ALA A 303 19.82 15.21 18.51
C ALA A 303 18.97 14.66 17.34
N ASP A 304 18.10 13.68 17.62
CA ASP A 304 17.21 13.08 16.62
C ASP A 304 16.25 14.13 16.01
N LEU A 305 15.71 15.02 16.85
CA LEU A 305 14.85 16.11 16.39
C LEU A 305 15.59 17.12 15.51
N ARG A 306 16.85 17.43 15.83
CA ARG A 306 17.70 18.30 14.97
C ARG A 306 17.98 17.62 13.63
N GLU A 307 18.40 16.37 13.65
CA GLU A 307 18.69 15.60 12.44
C GLU A 307 17.47 15.48 11.53
N THR A 308 16.28 15.25 12.13
CA THR A 308 15.01 15.24 11.39
C THR A 308 14.73 16.58 10.70
N ARG A 309 14.93 17.71 11.40
CA ARG A 309 14.75 19.05 10.81
C ARG A 309 15.73 19.30 9.68
N ASP A 310 16.99 18.89 9.85
CA ASP A 310 18.03 19.04 8.83
C ASP A 310 17.74 18.15 7.61
N TYR A 311 17.21 16.94 7.80
CA TYR A 311 16.74 16.09 6.72
C TYR A 311 15.69 16.81 5.87
N PHE A 312 14.63 17.34 6.48
CA PHE A 312 13.57 18.04 5.74
C PHE A 312 14.05 19.32 5.10
N ARG A 313 14.96 20.07 5.75
CA ARG A 313 15.59 21.26 5.13
C ARG A 313 16.35 20.91 3.85
N ARG A 314 17.17 19.87 3.88
CA ARG A 314 17.90 19.39 2.69
C ARG A 314 16.94 18.95 1.59
N ARG A 315 15.88 18.24 1.95
CA ARG A 315 14.86 17.78 1.01
C ARG A 315 14.12 18.94 0.34
N ASP A 316 13.75 19.97 1.09
CA ASP A 316 13.08 21.16 0.53
C ASP A 316 14.00 21.90 -0.43
N LEU A 317 15.27 22.06 -0.08
CA LEU A 317 16.27 22.68 -0.95
C LEU A 317 16.46 21.89 -2.24
N ALA A 318 16.48 20.57 -2.17
CA ALA A 318 16.58 19.71 -3.36
C ALA A 318 15.31 19.83 -4.24
N ALA A 319 14.12 19.92 -3.64
CA ALA A 319 12.86 20.08 -4.37
C ALA A 319 12.70 21.47 -4.99
N ALA A 320 13.35 22.50 -4.43
CA ALA A 320 13.32 23.86 -4.94
C ALA A 320 14.32 24.12 -6.08
N GLN A 321 15.26 23.21 -6.35
CA GLN A 321 16.17 23.34 -7.49
C GLN A 321 15.42 22.94 -8.78
N PRO A 322 15.42 23.83 -9.81
CA PRO A 322 14.82 23.47 -11.10
C PRO A 322 15.56 22.25 -11.68
N VAL A 323 14.79 21.30 -12.18
CA VAL A 323 15.32 20.15 -12.92
C VAL A 323 16.19 20.75 -14.07
N ARG A 324 17.50 20.61 -14.00
CA ARG A 324 18.38 20.95 -15.13
C ARG A 324 18.03 19.98 -16.26
N SER A 325 17.33 20.52 -17.25
CA SER A 325 16.97 19.85 -18.51
C SER A 325 18.21 19.44 -19.29
#